data_adc085020eaae9b99b21f20547a16090
#
_entry.id   adc085020eaae9b99b21f20547a16090
#
_cell.length_a   1.000
_cell.length_b   1.000
_cell.length_c   1.000
_cell.angle_alpha   90.00
_cell.angle_beta   90.00
_cell.angle_gamma   90.00
#
_symmetry.space_group_name_H-M   'P 1'
#
loop_
_entity.id
_entity.type
_entity.pdbx_description
1 polymer ?
#
loop_
_entity_poly.entity_id
_entity_poly.type
_entity_poly.pdbx_seq_one_letter_code
_entity_poly.pdbx_strand_id
1 'polypeptide(L)'
;YVDIAERRVADERERIDLADGDTITPFRVQLPAVAVAEESGDSGDPGEFQARAVREGRQARDLAEGLLRECGFDNIRSEVKPRGLGIVVNFVATDQQGDDWAFDVSGAFTSNRAGLRRTDTLWKALGKAAVLHESQVLDADHAMPLILLTTDAPAKGTAGHQALRVMRGVGRPVFDLVELLNSDDQARLRQYAEQGR
;
A
#
# COMPACT_ATOMS: atom_id res chain seq x y z
N TYR A 1 -14.71 13.27 -30.56
CA TYR A 1 -14.30 12.48 -29.38
C TYR A 1 -15.34 11.40 -29.02
N VAL A 2 -16.62 11.67 -29.16
CA VAL A 2 -17.71 10.70 -28.90
C VAL A 2 -17.64 9.52 -29.87
N ASP A 3 -17.36 9.78 -31.12
CA ASP A 3 -17.34 8.79 -32.22
C ASP A 3 -16.23 7.71 -32.03
N ILE A 4 -15.11 8.05 -31.41
CA ILE A 4 -14.00 7.11 -31.13
C ILE A 4 -14.34 6.19 -29.96
N ALA A 5 -15.06 6.71 -28.96
CA ALA A 5 -15.50 5.92 -27.82
C ALA A 5 -16.57 4.91 -28.19
N GLU A 6 -17.52 5.32 -29.05
CA GLU A 6 -18.59 4.43 -29.55
C GLU A 6 -18.03 3.30 -30.43
N ARG A 7 -17.05 3.58 -31.30
CA ARG A 7 -16.35 2.54 -32.08
C ARG A 7 -15.63 1.54 -31.23
N ARG A 8 -14.91 1.98 -30.18
CA ARG A 8 -14.21 1.07 -29.24
C ARG A 8 -15.18 0.17 -28.49
N VAL A 9 -16.34 0.68 -28.06
CA VAL A 9 -17.36 -0.11 -27.39
C VAL A 9 -18.01 -1.11 -28.36
N ALA A 10 -18.20 -0.74 -29.62
CA ALA A 10 -18.72 -1.63 -30.65
C ALA A 10 -17.75 -2.78 -30.97
N ASP A 11 -16.46 -2.46 -31.17
CA ASP A 11 -15.39 -3.44 -31.42
C ASP A 11 -15.23 -4.42 -30.25
N GLU A 12 -15.36 -3.96 -29.02
CA GLU A 12 -15.25 -4.81 -27.83
C GLU A 12 -16.47 -5.73 -27.66
N ARG A 13 -17.67 -5.26 -28.02
CA ARG A 13 -18.89 -6.09 -28.05
C ARG A 13 -18.79 -7.17 -29.11
N GLU A 14 -18.32 -6.86 -30.31
CA GLU A 14 -18.12 -7.83 -31.38
C GLU A 14 -17.06 -8.89 -31.01
N ARG A 15 -16.01 -8.52 -30.27
CA ARG A 15 -15.04 -9.47 -29.71
C ARG A 15 -15.64 -10.40 -28.67
N ILE A 16 -16.53 -9.90 -27.85
CA ILE A 16 -17.22 -10.70 -26.81
C ILE A 16 -18.20 -11.69 -27.50
N ASP A 17 -18.96 -11.23 -28.48
CA ASP A 17 -19.92 -12.07 -29.20
C ASP A 17 -19.22 -13.16 -30.04
N LEU A 18 -18.02 -12.92 -30.58
CA LEU A 18 -17.22 -13.93 -31.28
C LEU A 18 -16.54 -14.95 -30.33
N ALA A 19 -16.42 -14.63 -29.06
CA ALA A 19 -15.87 -15.52 -28.04
C ALA A 19 -16.92 -16.46 -27.41
N ASP A 20 -18.21 -16.27 -27.73
CA ASP A 20 -19.32 -16.97 -27.10
C ASP A 20 -19.64 -18.35 -27.75
N GLY A 21 -18.67 -18.93 -28.46
CA GLY A 21 -18.72 -20.31 -28.97
C GLY A 21 -18.20 -21.37 -28.00
N ASP A 22 -17.43 -20.98 -26.97
CA ASP A 22 -16.95 -21.87 -25.93
C ASP A 22 -17.59 -21.44 -24.60
N THR A 23 -18.29 -22.35 -23.97
CA THR A 23 -18.91 -22.16 -22.66
C THR A 23 -17.86 -21.68 -21.70
N ILE A 24 -17.76 -20.35 -21.49
CA ILE A 24 -16.93 -19.79 -20.43
C ILE A 24 -17.56 -20.27 -19.14
N THR A 25 -17.03 -21.36 -18.61
CA THR A 25 -17.31 -21.76 -17.24
C THR A 25 -16.90 -20.56 -16.39
N PRO A 26 -17.82 -19.91 -15.66
CA PRO A 26 -17.45 -18.76 -14.87
C PRO A 26 -16.29 -19.21 -13.98
N PHE A 27 -15.18 -18.50 -14.05
CA PHE A 27 -14.02 -18.74 -13.21
C PHE A 27 -14.48 -18.62 -11.75
N ARG A 28 -14.93 -19.76 -11.23
CA ARG A 28 -15.29 -19.88 -9.82
C ARG A 28 -13.96 -19.80 -9.08
N VAL A 29 -13.63 -18.59 -8.60
CA VAL A 29 -12.59 -18.45 -7.59
C VAL A 29 -13.02 -19.34 -6.43
N GLN A 30 -12.51 -20.55 -6.38
CA GLN A 30 -12.51 -21.32 -5.16
C GLN A 30 -11.55 -20.57 -4.24
N LEU A 31 -12.10 -19.61 -3.50
CA LEU A 31 -11.42 -19.10 -2.33
C LEU A 31 -11.12 -20.36 -1.50
N PRO A 32 -9.83 -20.66 -1.24
CA PRO A 32 -9.54 -21.74 -0.29
C PRO A 32 -10.37 -21.39 0.94
N ALA A 33 -11.12 -22.38 1.44
CA ALA A 33 -11.84 -22.22 2.69
C ALA A 33 -10.81 -21.63 3.65
N VAL A 34 -11.02 -20.37 4.01
CA VAL A 34 -10.23 -19.77 5.08
C VAL A 34 -10.57 -20.65 6.25
N ALA A 35 -9.65 -21.55 6.58
CA ALA A 35 -9.68 -22.18 7.87
C ALA A 35 -9.68 -21.00 8.83
N VAL A 36 -10.84 -20.70 9.40
CA VAL A 36 -10.96 -19.84 10.55
C VAL A 36 -10.13 -20.58 11.60
N ALA A 37 -8.86 -20.18 11.70
CA ALA A 37 -8.04 -20.60 12.81
C ALA A 37 -8.82 -20.10 14.01
N GLU A 38 -9.39 -21.02 14.75
CA GLU A 38 -10.02 -20.76 16.02
C GLU A 38 -9.02 -19.92 16.80
N GLU A 39 -9.38 -18.65 17.01
CA GLU A 39 -8.63 -17.77 17.88
C GLU A 39 -8.65 -18.44 19.25
N SER A 40 -7.50 -19.02 19.62
CA SER A 40 -7.27 -19.47 20.97
C SER A 40 -7.48 -18.27 21.88
N GLY A 41 -8.56 -18.35 22.68
CA GLY A 41 -9.14 -17.29 23.46
C GLY A 41 -8.12 -16.47 24.25
N ASP A 42 -7.99 -15.23 23.88
CA ASP A 42 -7.73 -14.14 24.79
C ASP A 42 -9.09 -13.51 25.12
N SER A 43 -9.64 -13.86 26.27
CA SER A 43 -10.88 -13.34 26.83
C SER A 43 -10.67 -11.92 27.41
N GLY A 44 -9.95 -11.08 26.69
CA GLY A 44 -9.78 -9.67 27.00
C GLY A 44 -11.02 -8.88 26.58
N ASP A 45 -11.43 -7.94 27.43
CA ASP A 45 -12.50 -7.00 27.14
C ASP A 45 -12.30 -6.39 25.73
N PRO A 46 -13.33 -6.40 24.83
CA PRO A 46 -13.24 -5.79 23.51
C PRO A 46 -12.73 -4.34 23.53
N GLY A 47 -12.98 -3.60 24.61
CA GLY A 47 -12.45 -2.26 24.84
C GLY A 47 -10.94 -2.22 25.04
N GLU A 48 -10.36 -3.20 25.71
CA GLU A 48 -8.90 -3.30 25.91
C GLU A 48 -8.17 -3.65 24.61
N PHE A 49 -8.74 -4.56 23.81
CA PHE A 49 -8.19 -4.91 22.51
C PHE A 49 -8.13 -3.69 21.58
N GLN A 50 -9.23 -2.93 21.49
CA GLN A 50 -9.27 -1.71 20.67
C GLN A 50 -8.29 -0.65 21.16
N ALA A 51 -8.20 -0.42 22.47
CA ALA A 51 -7.26 0.53 23.06
C ALA A 51 -5.80 0.14 22.80
N ARG A 52 -5.48 -1.16 22.84
CA ARG A 52 -4.16 -1.70 22.49
C ARG A 52 -3.86 -1.46 21.02
N ALA A 53 -4.74 -1.85 20.10
CA ALA A 53 -4.56 -1.68 18.67
C ALA A 53 -4.34 -0.21 18.27
N VAL A 54 -5.06 0.71 18.87
CA VAL A 54 -4.88 2.16 18.66
C VAL A 54 -3.53 2.63 19.19
N ARG A 55 -3.09 2.16 20.36
CA ARG A 55 -1.80 2.51 20.97
C ARG A 55 -0.63 2.02 20.12
N GLU A 56 -0.67 0.76 19.71
CA GLU A 56 0.35 0.13 18.90
C GLU A 56 0.43 0.76 17.49
N GLY A 57 -0.70 1.15 16.92
CA GLY A 57 -0.74 1.90 15.66
C GLY A 57 -0.15 3.31 15.78
N ARG A 58 -0.29 3.97 16.94
CA ARG A 58 0.39 5.25 17.21
C ARG A 58 1.90 5.04 17.33
N GLN A 59 2.35 4.06 18.07
CA GLN A 59 3.77 3.75 18.23
C GLN A 59 4.45 3.47 16.88
N ALA A 60 3.80 2.76 15.96
CA ALA A 60 4.35 2.52 14.63
C ALA A 60 4.47 3.80 13.81
N ARG A 61 3.52 4.73 13.93
CA ARG A 61 3.59 6.04 13.25
C ARG A 61 4.65 6.94 13.85
N ASP A 62 4.75 7.00 15.17
CA ASP A 62 5.75 7.80 15.87
C ASP A 62 7.18 7.32 15.52
N LEU A 63 7.37 6.00 15.45
CA LEU A 63 8.64 5.41 15.00
C LEU A 63 8.94 5.75 13.54
N ALA A 64 7.95 5.64 12.66
CA ALA A 64 8.11 5.97 11.25
C ALA A 64 8.48 7.45 11.06
N GLU A 65 7.83 8.36 11.77
CA GLU A 65 8.14 9.79 11.71
C GLU A 65 9.56 10.09 12.21
N GLY A 66 9.97 9.46 13.33
CA GLY A 66 11.34 9.55 13.82
C GLY A 66 12.37 9.06 12.81
N LEU A 67 12.11 7.89 12.20
CA LEU A 67 12.96 7.31 11.18
C LEU A 67 13.08 8.21 9.93
N LEU A 68 11.99 8.81 9.47
CA LEU A 68 12.02 9.73 8.33
C LEU A 68 12.94 10.92 8.61
N ARG A 69 12.88 11.52 9.81
CA ARG A 69 13.78 12.60 10.23
C ARG A 69 15.25 12.15 10.30
N GLU A 70 15.50 10.98 10.89
CA GLU A 70 16.84 10.41 10.99
C GLU A 70 17.45 10.07 9.62
N CYS A 71 16.62 9.72 8.65
CA CYS A 71 17.03 9.46 7.27
C CYS A 71 17.29 10.75 6.47
N GLY A 72 16.89 11.92 6.96
CA GLY A 72 17.15 13.21 6.31
C GLY A 72 15.99 13.73 5.46
N PHE A 73 14.77 13.24 5.69
CA PHE A 73 13.56 13.85 5.14
C PHE A 73 13.12 15.05 5.99
N ASP A 74 12.76 16.15 5.32
CA ASP A 74 12.27 17.38 5.92
C ASP A 74 10.79 17.64 5.60
N ASN A 75 10.23 18.73 6.15
CA ASN A 75 8.85 19.17 5.90
C ASN A 75 7.79 18.07 6.08
N ILE A 76 7.96 17.21 7.10
CA ILE A 76 7.08 16.08 7.35
C ILE A 76 5.68 16.57 7.70
N ARG A 77 4.70 16.26 6.85
CA ARG A 77 3.29 16.58 7.02
C ARG A 77 2.52 15.30 7.30
N SER A 78 1.78 15.26 8.39
CA SER A 78 1.00 14.09 8.81
C SER A 78 -0.43 14.12 8.28
N GLU A 79 -1.04 12.94 8.10
CA GLU A 79 -2.46 12.77 7.77
C GLU A 79 -2.89 13.55 6.51
N VAL A 80 -2.05 13.53 5.47
CA VAL A 80 -2.29 14.25 4.23
C VAL A 80 -3.45 13.62 3.46
N LYS A 81 -4.41 14.47 3.05
CA LYS A 81 -5.59 14.07 2.28
C LYS A 81 -5.46 14.61 0.85
N PRO A 82 -4.98 13.83 -0.11
CA PRO A 82 -4.94 14.27 -1.50
C PRO A 82 -6.34 14.61 -1.99
N ARG A 83 -6.46 15.74 -2.68
CA ARG A 83 -7.75 16.32 -3.04
C ARG A 83 -8.54 15.38 -3.97
N GLY A 84 -9.79 15.11 -3.64
CA GLY A 84 -10.71 14.35 -4.49
C GLY A 84 -10.53 12.83 -4.47
N LEU A 85 -9.52 12.29 -3.76
CA LEU A 85 -9.21 10.85 -3.80
C LEU A 85 -9.88 10.02 -2.69
N GLY A 86 -10.36 10.66 -1.63
CA GLY A 86 -10.99 9.95 -0.51
C GLY A 86 -10.05 9.05 0.29
N ILE A 87 -8.73 9.21 0.12
CA ILE A 87 -7.70 8.48 0.86
C ILE A 87 -6.95 9.40 1.81
N VAL A 88 -6.28 8.80 2.80
CA VAL A 88 -5.36 9.48 3.71
C VAL A 88 -4.00 8.82 3.61
N VAL A 89 -2.96 9.62 3.36
CA VAL A 89 -1.56 9.20 3.40
C VAL A 89 -1.00 9.58 4.77
N ASN A 90 -0.28 8.69 5.44
CA ASN A 90 0.18 8.95 6.80
C ASN A 90 1.17 10.11 6.85
N PHE A 91 2.14 10.16 5.94
CA PHE A 91 3.08 11.25 5.84
C PHE A 91 3.35 11.65 4.39
N VAL A 92 3.64 12.93 4.20
CA VAL A 92 4.32 13.44 3.02
C VAL A 92 5.52 14.20 3.53
N ALA A 93 6.71 13.92 2.99
CA ALA A 93 7.94 14.55 3.39
C ALA A 93 8.80 14.88 2.17
N THR A 94 9.69 15.85 2.31
CA THR A 94 10.54 16.36 1.24
C THR A 94 11.95 15.80 1.41
N ASP A 95 12.55 15.29 0.33
CA ASP A 95 13.94 14.86 0.31
C ASP A 95 14.93 16.05 0.20
N GLN A 96 16.23 15.78 0.18
CA GLN A 96 17.26 16.82 0.10
C GLN A 96 17.37 17.47 -1.29
N GLN A 97 16.71 16.90 -2.31
CA GLN A 97 16.61 17.49 -3.63
C GLN A 97 15.40 18.43 -3.77
N GLY A 98 14.51 18.42 -2.77
CA GLY A 98 13.29 19.22 -2.75
C GLY A 98 12.06 18.48 -3.30
N ASP A 99 12.17 17.19 -3.60
CA ASP A 99 11.07 16.37 -4.10
C ASP A 99 10.23 15.81 -2.95
N ASP A 100 8.90 15.85 -3.12
CA ASP A 100 7.96 15.29 -2.15
C ASP A 100 7.79 13.77 -2.33
N TRP A 101 7.73 13.06 -1.21
CA TRP A 101 7.51 11.63 -1.11
C TRP A 101 6.30 11.34 -0.23
N ALA A 102 5.51 10.37 -0.63
CA ALA A 102 4.38 9.87 0.15
C ALA A 102 4.78 8.62 0.94
N PHE A 103 4.33 8.53 2.19
CA PHE A 103 4.58 7.38 3.06
C PHE A 103 3.29 6.89 3.70
N ASP A 104 2.99 5.60 3.54
CA ASP A 104 1.86 4.97 4.22
C ASP A 104 2.37 3.94 5.23
N VAL A 105 1.99 4.12 6.48
CA VAL A 105 2.44 3.27 7.59
C VAL A 105 1.42 2.17 7.80
N SER A 106 1.86 0.95 7.66
CA SER A 106 1.08 -0.25 7.90
C SER A 106 1.77 -1.10 8.95
N GLY A 107 1.46 -0.85 10.21
CA GLY A 107 2.09 -1.56 11.31
C GLY A 107 1.30 -1.44 12.60
N ALA A 108 1.42 -2.48 13.42
CA ALA A 108 1.10 -2.48 14.82
C ALA A 108 2.13 -3.39 15.48
N PHE A 109 2.69 -2.99 16.62
CA PHE A 109 3.59 -3.84 17.40
C PHE A 109 2.79 -4.88 18.18
N THR A 110 2.10 -5.77 17.46
CA THR A 110 1.37 -6.89 18.05
C THR A 110 2.15 -8.18 17.90
N SER A 111 2.01 -9.10 18.85
CA SER A 111 2.66 -10.41 18.85
C SER A 111 2.17 -11.34 17.73
N ASN A 112 1.03 -11.06 17.09
CA ASN A 112 0.42 -11.92 16.08
C ASN A 112 0.18 -11.18 14.76
N ARG A 113 0.91 -11.57 13.70
CA ARG A 113 0.76 -11.12 12.31
C ARG A 113 0.63 -9.59 12.17
N ALA A 114 1.68 -8.89 12.55
CA ALA A 114 1.74 -7.43 12.43
C ALA A 114 1.94 -6.96 10.98
N GLY A 115 1.68 -5.68 10.74
CA GLY A 115 1.99 -5.01 9.50
C GLY A 115 1.28 -5.57 8.28
N LEU A 116 2.02 -5.64 7.18
CA LEU A 116 1.52 -6.12 5.88
C LEU A 116 1.43 -7.65 5.75
N ARG A 117 1.75 -8.39 6.82
CA ARG A 117 1.46 -9.84 6.87
C ARG A 117 -0.05 -10.12 6.96
N ARG A 118 -0.84 -9.14 7.37
CA ARG A 118 -2.31 -9.22 7.35
C ARG A 118 -2.83 -8.90 5.97
N THR A 119 -3.64 -9.80 5.42
CA THR A 119 -4.20 -9.68 4.07
C THR A 119 -5.05 -8.42 3.90
N ASP A 120 -5.90 -8.10 4.86
CA ASP A 120 -6.75 -6.90 4.84
C ASP A 120 -5.93 -5.60 4.85
N THR A 121 -4.87 -5.56 5.69
CA THR A 121 -3.96 -4.42 5.77
C THR A 121 -3.19 -4.25 4.46
N LEU A 122 -2.66 -5.34 3.90
CA LEU A 122 -1.96 -5.32 2.63
C LEU A 122 -2.86 -4.78 1.50
N TRP A 123 -4.06 -5.31 1.34
CA TRP A 123 -4.95 -4.87 0.27
C TRP A 123 -5.42 -3.42 0.43
N LYS A 124 -5.60 -2.95 1.66
CA LYS A 124 -5.87 -1.52 1.91
C LYS A 124 -4.70 -0.64 1.49
N ALA A 125 -3.47 -1.03 1.82
CA ALA A 125 -2.26 -0.30 1.43
C ALA A 125 -2.09 -0.28 -0.09
N LEU A 126 -2.21 -1.43 -0.76
CA LEU A 126 -2.11 -1.53 -2.22
C LEU A 126 -3.24 -0.75 -2.93
N GLY A 127 -4.46 -0.77 -2.40
CA GLY A 127 -5.58 0.02 -2.92
C GLY A 127 -5.32 1.52 -2.84
N LYS A 128 -4.82 2.02 -1.70
CA LYS A 128 -4.41 3.43 -1.56
C LYS A 128 -3.29 3.79 -2.53
N ALA A 129 -2.29 2.91 -2.65
CA ALA A 129 -1.17 3.11 -3.56
C ALA A 129 -1.63 3.21 -5.02
N ALA A 130 -2.52 2.32 -5.45
CA ALA A 130 -3.09 2.34 -6.80
C ALA A 130 -3.85 3.63 -7.08
N VAL A 131 -4.74 4.06 -6.17
CA VAL A 131 -5.53 5.30 -6.32
C VAL A 131 -4.60 6.52 -6.40
N LEU A 132 -3.59 6.59 -5.53
CA LEU A 132 -2.62 7.68 -5.54
C LEU A 132 -1.83 7.71 -6.85
N HIS A 133 -1.32 6.57 -7.28
CA HIS A 133 -0.55 6.44 -8.51
C HIS A 133 -1.34 6.85 -9.75
N GLU A 134 -2.55 6.33 -9.93
CA GLU A 134 -3.40 6.67 -11.07
C GLU A 134 -3.78 8.16 -11.10
N SER A 135 -3.99 8.78 -9.94
CA SER A 135 -4.25 10.21 -9.88
C SER A 135 -3.05 11.06 -10.34
N GLN A 136 -1.83 10.60 -10.09
CA GLN A 136 -0.59 11.27 -10.48
C GLN A 136 -0.24 11.08 -11.96
N VAL A 137 -0.71 9.99 -12.58
CA VAL A 137 -0.62 9.81 -14.04
C VAL A 137 -1.41 10.92 -14.77
N LEU A 138 -2.47 11.44 -14.13
CA LEU A 138 -3.28 12.54 -14.67
C LEU A 138 -2.69 13.93 -14.36
N ASP A 139 -1.82 14.04 -13.37
CA ASP A 139 -1.17 15.29 -12.94
C ASP A 139 0.30 15.01 -12.60
N ALA A 140 1.13 14.93 -13.63
CA ALA A 140 2.54 14.54 -13.51
C ALA A 140 3.40 15.55 -12.75
N ASP A 141 2.97 16.83 -12.67
CA ASP A 141 3.73 17.89 -12.00
C ASP A 141 3.76 17.72 -10.46
N HIS A 142 2.89 16.87 -9.92
CA HIS A 142 2.78 16.60 -8.48
C HIS A 142 2.97 15.12 -8.14
N ALA A 143 3.68 14.38 -8.99
CA ALA A 143 3.91 12.95 -8.79
C ALA A 143 4.83 12.69 -7.58
N MET A 144 4.26 12.11 -6.53
CA MET A 144 4.98 11.70 -5.31
C MET A 144 5.11 10.17 -5.29
N PRO A 145 6.32 9.61 -5.33
CA PRO A 145 6.49 8.16 -5.13
C PRO A 145 6.00 7.75 -3.74
N LEU A 146 5.26 6.64 -3.68
CA LEU A 146 4.75 6.11 -2.41
C LEU A 146 5.64 5.00 -1.88
N ILE A 147 6.16 5.17 -0.66
CA ILE A 147 6.85 4.14 0.10
C ILE A 147 5.91 3.59 1.17
N LEU A 148 5.78 2.27 1.24
CA LEU A 148 5.09 1.59 2.32
C LEU A 148 6.08 1.35 3.47
N LEU A 149 5.76 1.87 4.65
CA LEU A 149 6.50 1.63 5.89
C LEU A 149 5.75 0.58 6.71
N THR A 150 6.41 -0.49 7.13
CA THR A 150 5.75 -1.58 7.85
C THR A 150 6.60 -2.11 8.99
N THR A 151 5.94 -2.70 9.99
CA THR A 151 6.64 -3.49 11.03
C THR A 151 7.02 -4.87 10.51
N ASP A 152 6.23 -5.44 9.59
CA ASP A 152 6.46 -6.76 9.01
C ASP A 152 6.00 -6.84 7.56
N ALA A 153 6.89 -7.26 6.68
CA ALA A 153 6.60 -7.55 5.28
C ALA A 153 5.85 -8.89 5.11
N PRO A 154 5.09 -9.06 4.00
CA PRO A 154 4.53 -10.35 3.65
C PRO A 154 5.61 -11.42 3.49
N ALA A 155 5.41 -12.59 4.07
CA ALA A 155 6.39 -13.68 4.01
C ALA A 155 6.65 -14.11 2.55
N LYS A 156 7.91 -14.40 2.22
CA LYS A 156 8.33 -14.86 0.89
C LYS A 156 7.51 -16.08 0.45
N GLY A 157 7.09 -16.10 -0.80
CA GLY A 157 6.31 -17.21 -1.37
C GLY A 157 4.79 -17.13 -1.12
N THR A 158 4.32 -16.20 -0.29
CA THR A 158 2.87 -16.00 -0.08
C THR A 158 2.22 -15.20 -1.21
N ALA A 159 0.90 -15.29 -1.34
CA ALA A 159 0.12 -14.50 -2.29
C ALA A 159 0.31 -12.98 -2.04
N GLY A 160 0.40 -12.56 -0.77
CA GLY A 160 0.68 -11.17 -0.42
C GLY A 160 2.04 -10.68 -0.89
N HIS A 161 3.08 -11.50 -0.77
CA HIS A 161 4.39 -11.21 -1.31
C HIS A 161 4.37 -11.10 -2.85
N GLN A 162 3.63 -11.97 -3.54
CA GLN A 162 3.48 -11.90 -5.00
C GLN A 162 2.75 -10.62 -5.44
N ALA A 163 1.65 -10.28 -4.78
CA ALA A 163 0.90 -9.05 -5.05
C ALA A 163 1.79 -7.81 -4.89
N LEU A 164 2.53 -7.72 -3.77
CA LEU A 164 3.44 -6.61 -3.52
C LEU A 164 4.55 -6.56 -4.59
N ARG A 165 5.12 -7.69 -4.99
CA ARG A 165 6.15 -7.75 -6.04
C ARG A 165 5.66 -7.21 -7.39
N VAL A 166 4.40 -7.43 -7.74
CA VAL A 166 3.79 -6.89 -8.96
C VAL A 166 3.59 -5.38 -8.86
N MET A 167 3.21 -4.89 -7.68
CA MET A 167 2.84 -3.49 -7.45
C MET A 167 4.03 -2.59 -7.08
N ARG A 168 5.23 -3.15 -6.84
CA ARG A 168 6.41 -2.43 -6.36
C ARG A 168 7.45 -2.21 -7.45
N GLY A 169 8.03 -1.01 -7.49
CA GLY A 169 9.15 -0.62 -8.37
C GLY A 169 8.99 0.80 -8.91
N VAL A 170 9.99 1.23 -9.65
CA VAL A 170 9.96 2.53 -10.33
C VAL A 170 8.79 2.57 -11.32
N GLY A 171 7.99 3.64 -11.27
CA GLY A 171 6.79 3.77 -12.10
C GLY A 171 5.67 2.80 -11.75
N ARG A 172 5.68 2.24 -10.54
CA ARG A 172 4.63 1.38 -10.00
C ARG A 172 3.88 2.09 -8.87
N PRO A 173 2.67 1.62 -8.52
CA PRO A 173 1.89 2.21 -7.44
C PRO A 173 2.62 2.29 -6.09
N VAL A 174 3.45 1.31 -5.79
CA VAL A 174 4.35 1.30 -4.64
C VAL A 174 5.77 1.47 -5.16
N PHE A 175 6.44 2.56 -4.80
CA PHE A 175 7.84 2.76 -5.16
C PHE A 175 8.73 1.74 -4.45
N ASP A 176 8.62 1.66 -3.11
CA ASP A 176 9.34 0.67 -2.31
C ASP A 176 8.57 0.28 -1.05
N LEU A 177 9.04 -0.80 -0.40
CA LEU A 177 8.64 -1.25 0.91
C LEU A 177 9.83 -1.20 1.85
N VAL A 178 9.64 -0.64 3.03
CA VAL A 178 10.64 -0.50 4.09
C VAL A 178 10.11 -1.12 5.38
N GLU A 179 10.82 -2.10 5.91
CA GLU A 179 10.55 -2.61 7.26
C GLU A 179 11.24 -1.70 8.28
N LEU A 180 10.46 -1.10 9.17
CA LEU A 180 10.88 -0.04 10.10
C LEU A 180 12.09 -0.43 10.98
N LEU A 181 12.23 -1.71 11.31
CA LEU A 181 13.29 -2.23 12.18
C LEU A 181 14.43 -2.93 11.42
N ASN A 182 14.39 -2.91 10.08
CA ASN A 182 15.43 -3.53 9.25
C ASN A 182 16.50 -2.48 8.88
N SER A 183 17.75 -2.72 9.27
CA SER A 183 18.87 -1.79 9.03
C SER A 183 19.17 -1.55 7.56
N ASP A 184 19.05 -2.58 6.71
CA ASP A 184 19.31 -2.46 5.28
C ASP A 184 18.21 -1.62 4.60
N ASP A 185 16.98 -1.78 5.03
CA ASP A 185 15.84 -0.99 4.57
C ASP A 185 15.96 0.48 5.02
N GLN A 186 16.40 0.72 6.25
CA GLN A 186 16.68 2.06 6.76
C GLN A 186 17.83 2.74 5.99
N ALA A 187 18.87 2.00 5.66
CA ALA A 187 19.99 2.51 4.84
C ALA A 187 19.50 2.90 3.44
N ARG A 188 18.63 2.09 2.83
CA ARG A 188 18.01 2.36 1.54
C ARG A 188 17.09 3.59 1.60
N LEU A 189 16.31 3.73 2.67
CA LEU A 189 15.46 4.91 2.89
C LEU A 189 16.29 6.20 3.00
N ARG A 190 17.47 6.14 3.66
CA ARG A 190 18.40 7.25 3.73
C ARG A 190 18.95 7.62 2.34
N GLN A 191 19.26 6.63 1.50
CA GLN A 191 19.71 6.90 0.14
C GLN A 191 18.64 7.66 -0.67
N TYR A 192 17.34 7.32 -0.50
CA TYR A 192 16.24 8.05 -1.15
C TYR A 192 16.17 9.51 -0.68
N ALA A 193 16.39 9.78 0.61
CA ALA A 193 16.42 11.14 1.12
C ALA A 193 17.61 11.95 0.58
N GLU A 194 18.77 11.31 0.41
CA GLU A 194 20.03 11.96 -0.03
C GLU A 194 20.14 12.13 -1.54
N GLN A 195 19.63 11.19 -2.33
CA GLN A 195 19.86 11.10 -3.79
C GLN A 195 18.60 11.39 -4.61
N GLY A 196 17.44 11.43 -3.96
CA GLY A 196 16.15 11.53 -4.65
C GLY A 196 15.73 10.20 -5.29
N ARG A 197 14.87 10.29 -6.31
CA ARG A 197 14.25 9.17 -7.03
C ARG A 197 14.95 8.84 -8.34
#